data_eaa96ec728477e2888069d1aba9824c0
#
_entry.id   eaa96ec728477e2888069d1aba9824c0
#
_cell.length_a   1.000
_cell.length_b   1.000
_cell.length_c   1.000
_cell.angle_alpha   90.00
_cell.angle_beta   90.00
_cell.angle_gamma   90.00
#
_symmetry.space_group_name_H-M   'P 1'
#
loop_
_entity.id
_entity.type
_entity.pdbx_description
1 polymer ?
#
loop_
_entity_poly.entity_id
_entity_poly.type
_entity_poly.pdbx_seq_one_letter_code
_entity_poly.pdbx_strand_id
1 'polypeptide(L)'
;KTKSVKELIIENLCTLFNLINVVLAILVLLTGSFKNLTFLFVVFLNTAIGVIQSMRSKRMVDKLTLLTSKKAIAVRDGAEVELDLDQIVLDDIIRLGRGDQIPADAVVVSGEALVNESLLTGESDLIKKQPGSELMSGSFIDSGLLRARVIHVGADNYVAKINNEAKYVKKVNSEIMN
;
A
#
# COMPACT_ATOMS: atom_id res chain seq x y z
N LYS A 1 -1.25 1.99 -4.11
CA LYS A 1 -0.64 2.13 -5.45
C LYS A 1 0.13 3.44 -5.48
N THR A 2 1.41 3.39 -5.81
CA THR A 2 2.24 4.57 -6.01
C THR A 2 1.78 5.30 -7.27
N LYS A 3 1.76 6.65 -7.24
CA LYS A 3 1.33 7.48 -8.37
C LYS A 3 2.15 7.16 -9.63
N SER A 4 1.52 7.19 -10.78
CA SER A 4 2.19 7.04 -12.08
C SER A 4 3.13 8.22 -12.35
N VAL A 5 4.17 8.00 -13.17
CA VAL A 5 5.07 9.08 -13.61
C VAL A 5 4.30 10.19 -14.34
N LYS A 6 3.28 9.80 -15.14
CA LYS A 6 2.41 10.77 -15.83
C LYS A 6 1.63 11.66 -14.84
N GLU A 7 1.07 11.06 -13.78
CA GLU A 7 0.35 11.81 -12.74
C GLU A 7 1.26 12.80 -12.01
N LEU A 8 2.51 12.41 -11.70
CA LEU A 8 3.47 13.30 -11.07
C LEU A 8 3.85 14.49 -11.97
N ILE A 9 4.01 14.26 -13.27
CA ILE A 9 4.31 15.33 -14.23
C ILE A 9 3.13 16.29 -14.32
N ILE A 10 1.91 15.78 -14.46
CA ILE A 10 0.69 16.59 -14.55
C ILE A 10 0.49 17.41 -13.27
N GLU A 11 0.66 16.81 -12.08
CA GLU A 11 0.55 17.53 -10.81
C GLU A 11 1.56 18.68 -10.68
N ASN A 12 2.79 18.51 -11.18
CA ASN A 12 3.80 19.58 -11.15
C ASN A 12 3.59 20.65 -12.24
N LEU A 13 2.96 20.29 -13.37
CA LEU A 13 2.62 21.24 -14.45
C LEU A 13 1.33 22.01 -14.14
N CYS A 14 0.28 21.32 -13.68
CA CYS A 14 -1.04 21.91 -13.44
C CYS A 14 -1.17 22.48 -12.01
N THR A 15 -0.18 23.20 -11.55
CA THR A 15 -0.25 23.93 -10.27
C THR A 15 -0.96 25.28 -10.46
N LEU A 16 -1.62 25.77 -9.42
CA LEU A 16 -2.22 27.11 -9.40
C LEU A 16 -1.18 28.18 -9.76
N PHE A 17 0.06 28.03 -9.29
CA PHE A 17 1.18 28.90 -9.62
C PHE A 17 1.46 28.94 -11.12
N ASN A 18 1.56 27.80 -11.78
CA ASN A 18 1.80 27.73 -13.22
C ASN A 18 0.61 28.29 -14.01
N LEU A 19 -0.63 28.06 -13.57
CA LEU A 19 -1.82 28.64 -14.19
C LEU A 19 -1.78 30.17 -14.16
N ILE A 20 -1.49 30.76 -13.01
CA ILE A 20 -1.35 32.23 -12.88
C ILE A 20 -0.25 32.76 -13.81
N ASN A 21 0.89 32.08 -13.88
CA ASN A 21 1.98 32.51 -14.75
C ASN A 21 1.62 32.41 -16.24
N VAL A 22 0.83 31.42 -16.65
CA VAL A 22 0.33 31.32 -18.02
C VAL A 22 -0.60 32.49 -18.35
N VAL A 23 -1.52 32.83 -17.44
CA VAL A 23 -2.41 34.00 -17.61
C VAL A 23 -1.59 35.30 -17.71
N LEU A 24 -0.59 35.50 -16.86
CA LEU A 24 0.32 36.65 -16.91
C LEU A 24 1.10 36.70 -18.22
N ALA A 25 1.60 35.55 -18.71
CA ALA A 25 2.30 35.47 -19.97
C ALA A 25 1.42 35.92 -21.16
N ILE A 26 0.15 35.49 -21.17
CA ILE A 26 -0.83 35.90 -22.19
C ILE A 26 -1.05 37.41 -22.14
N LEU A 27 -1.22 38.01 -20.95
CA LEU A 27 -1.40 39.45 -20.77
C LEU A 27 -0.18 40.24 -21.26
N VAL A 28 1.04 39.78 -20.95
CA VAL A 28 2.29 40.40 -21.41
C VAL A 28 2.42 40.29 -22.93
N LEU A 29 2.03 39.17 -23.53
CA LEU A 29 2.01 39.03 -24.99
C LEU A 29 1.04 40.01 -25.69
N LEU A 30 -0.11 40.25 -25.10
CA LEU A 30 -1.10 41.21 -25.64
C LEU A 30 -0.57 42.67 -25.60
N THR A 31 0.32 43.00 -24.67
CA THR A 31 0.98 44.32 -24.61
C THR A 31 2.17 44.47 -25.56
N GLY A 32 2.53 43.41 -26.30
CA GLY A 32 3.69 43.43 -27.22
C GLY A 32 5.07 43.49 -26.56
N SER A 33 5.16 43.34 -25.24
CA SER A 33 6.38 43.51 -24.46
C SER A 33 7.16 42.20 -24.27
N PHE A 34 7.72 41.63 -25.32
CA PHE A 34 8.46 40.37 -25.30
C PHE A 34 9.60 40.31 -24.29
N LYS A 35 10.25 41.43 -23.98
CA LYS A 35 11.33 41.52 -23.00
C LYS A 35 10.90 41.10 -21.59
N ASN A 36 9.63 41.27 -21.29
CA ASN A 36 9.07 40.94 -19.96
C ASN A 36 8.71 39.46 -19.80
N LEU A 37 8.92 38.62 -20.81
CA LEU A 37 8.69 37.19 -20.75
C LEU A 37 9.83 36.38 -20.09
N THR A 38 10.89 37.05 -19.66
CA THR A 38 12.05 36.40 -18.99
C THR A 38 11.66 35.63 -17.75
N PHE A 39 10.55 35.99 -17.07
CA PHE A 39 10.04 35.24 -15.93
C PHE A 39 9.61 33.79 -16.30
N LEU A 40 9.19 33.54 -17.56
CA LEU A 40 8.85 32.20 -18.02
C LEU A 40 10.02 31.22 -17.92
N PHE A 41 11.24 31.70 -18.09
CA PHE A 41 12.43 30.89 -17.90
C PHE A 41 12.53 30.40 -16.45
N VAL A 42 12.26 31.29 -15.48
CA VAL A 42 12.26 30.93 -14.05
C VAL A 42 11.15 29.94 -13.74
N VAL A 43 9.94 30.14 -14.31
CA VAL A 43 8.81 29.22 -14.14
C VAL A 43 9.16 27.85 -14.71
N PHE A 44 9.77 27.79 -15.89
CA PHE A 44 10.21 26.54 -16.50
C PHE A 44 11.24 25.81 -15.63
N LEU A 45 12.28 26.51 -15.15
CA LEU A 45 13.29 25.93 -14.27
C LEU A 45 12.67 25.41 -12.97
N ASN A 46 11.78 26.18 -12.34
CA ASN A 46 11.12 25.79 -11.12
C ASN A 46 10.27 24.52 -11.33
N THR A 47 9.51 24.46 -12.41
CA THR A 47 8.72 23.28 -12.76
C THR A 47 9.59 22.06 -13.05
N ALA A 48 10.70 22.25 -13.79
CA ALA A 48 11.65 21.17 -14.07
C ALA A 48 12.27 20.61 -12.78
N ILE A 49 12.69 21.49 -11.85
CA ILE A 49 13.19 21.08 -10.53
C ILE A 49 12.13 20.31 -9.76
N GLY A 50 10.89 20.77 -9.73
CA GLY A 50 9.78 20.10 -9.06
C GLY A 50 9.53 18.68 -9.60
N VAL A 51 9.53 18.52 -10.93
CA VAL A 51 9.40 17.21 -11.58
C VAL A 51 10.56 16.29 -11.21
N ILE A 52 11.81 16.77 -11.27
CA ILE A 52 12.99 15.98 -10.91
C ILE A 52 12.93 15.54 -9.45
N GLN A 53 12.57 16.44 -8.53
CA GLN A 53 12.44 16.14 -7.11
C GLN A 53 11.35 15.10 -6.86
N SER A 54 10.18 15.23 -7.49
CA SER A 54 9.05 14.29 -7.38
C SER A 54 9.43 12.90 -7.91
N MET A 55 10.15 12.84 -9.04
CA MET A 55 10.65 11.58 -9.59
C MET A 55 11.70 10.92 -8.69
N ARG A 56 12.57 11.72 -8.09
CA ARG A 56 13.60 11.21 -7.15
C ARG A 56 12.98 10.67 -5.88
N SER A 57 12.00 11.38 -5.32
CA SER A 57 11.22 10.95 -4.17
C SER A 57 10.47 9.65 -4.46
N LYS A 58 9.77 9.56 -5.61
CA LYS A 58 9.10 8.34 -6.03
C LYS A 58 10.04 7.14 -6.09
N ARG A 59 11.20 7.28 -6.76
CA ARG A 59 12.18 6.19 -6.85
C ARG A 59 12.66 5.71 -5.48
N MET A 60 12.80 6.62 -4.53
CA MET A 60 13.19 6.28 -3.16
C MET A 60 12.08 5.49 -2.45
N VAL A 61 10.84 5.94 -2.56
CA VAL A 61 9.67 5.24 -1.99
C VAL A 61 9.49 3.87 -2.62
N ASP A 62 9.57 3.76 -3.96
CA ASP A 62 9.44 2.49 -4.67
C ASP A 62 10.54 1.50 -4.22
N LYS A 63 11.80 1.97 -4.06
CA LYS A 63 12.90 1.16 -3.57
C LYS A 63 12.67 0.67 -2.13
N LEU A 64 12.18 1.53 -1.25
CA LEU A 64 11.84 1.15 0.13
C LEU A 64 10.69 0.15 0.17
N THR A 65 9.68 0.34 -0.68
CA THR A 65 8.53 -0.58 -0.78
C THR A 65 8.98 -1.96 -1.21
N LEU A 66 9.89 -2.07 -2.18
CA LEU A 66 10.46 -3.37 -2.60
C LEU A 66 11.25 -4.06 -1.48
N LEU A 67 11.97 -3.29 -0.65
CA LEU A 67 12.73 -3.84 0.49
C LEU A 67 11.82 -4.29 1.65
N THR A 68 10.60 -3.73 1.72
CA THR A 68 9.63 -4.01 2.80
C THR A 68 8.50 -4.92 2.34
N SER A 69 8.48 -5.34 1.06
CA SER A 69 7.46 -6.26 0.58
C SER A 69 7.61 -7.59 1.31
N LYS A 70 6.61 -7.90 2.12
CA LYS A 70 6.55 -9.17 2.84
C LYS A 70 6.21 -10.25 1.82
N LYS A 71 6.98 -11.32 1.85
CA LYS A 71 6.75 -12.51 1.07
C LYS A 71 6.16 -13.60 1.95
N ALA A 72 5.40 -14.47 1.35
CA ALA A 72 4.87 -15.66 2.01
C ALA A 72 5.47 -16.91 1.35
N ILE A 73 5.64 -17.97 2.12
CA ILE A 73 6.06 -19.26 1.59
C ILE A 73 4.81 -20.12 1.41
N ALA A 74 4.52 -20.46 0.15
CA ALA A 74 3.46 -21.41 -0.18
C ALA A 74 4.07 -22.76 -0.60
N VAL A 75 3.34 -23.83 -0.35
CA VAL A 75 3.70 -25.18 -0.77
C VAL A 75 2.83 -25.53 -1.97
N ARG A 76 3.43 -25.56 -3.17
CA ARG A 76 2.78 -25.92 -4.43
C ARG A 76 3.52 -27.09 -5.06
N ASP A 77 2.80 -28.09 -5.53
CA ASP A 77 3.37 -29.29 -6.15
C ASP A 77 4.46 -29.98 -5.29
N GLY A 78 4.30 -29.91 -3.96
CA GLY A 78 5.25 -30.48 -3.00
C GLY A 78 6.52 -29.67 -2.75
N ALA A 79 6.69 -28.54 -3.42
CA ALA A 79 7.83 -27.62 -3.24
C ALA A 79 7.44 -26.32 -2.51
N GLU A 80 8.36 -25.79 -1.72
CA GLU A 80 8.19 -24.45 -1.11
C GLU A 80 8.55 -23.37 -2.13
N VAL A 81 7.61 -22.47 -2.39
CA VAL A 81 7.74 -21.35 -3.32
C VAL A 81 7.51 -20.04 -2.58
N GLU A 82 8.42 -19.09 -2.73
CA GLU A 82 8.29 -17.76 -2.18
C GLU A 82 7.41 -16.89 -3.10
N LEU A 83 6.31 -16.37 -2.57
CA LEU A 83 5.32 -15.59 -3.30
C LEU A 83 5.18 -14.19 -2.72
N ASP A 84 4.89 -13.21 -3.57
CA ASP A 84 4.37 -11.93 -3.12
C ASP A 84 2.94 -12.10 -2.59
N LEU A 85 2.50 -11.24 -1.65
CA LEU A 85 1.21 -11.41 -0.98
C LEU A 85 0.00 -11.35 -1.94
N ASP A 86 0.13 -10.68 -3.08
CA ASP A 86 -0.89 -10.58 -4.13
C ASP A 86 -0.97 -11.82 -5.05
N GLN A 87 0.02 -12.72 -4.95
CA GLN A 87 0.06 -13.98 -5.69
C GLN A 87 -0.54 -15.17 -4.92
N ILE A 88 -0.94 -14.95 -3.66
CA ILE A 88 -1.60 -15.95 -2.84
C ILE A 88 -3.04 -16.13 -3.34
N VAL A 89 -3.44 -17.37 -3.56
CA VAL A 89 -4.78 -17.75 -4.02
C VAL A 89 -5.50 -18.65 -3.01
N LEU A 90 -6.80 -18.81 -3.21
CA LEU A 90 -7.59 -19.76 -2.41
C LEU A 90 -7.00 -21.18 -2.51
N ASP A 91 -7.10 -21.92 -1.42
CA ASP A 91 -6.58 -23.27 -1.24
C ASP A 91 -5.06 -23.42 -1.28
N ASP A 92 -4.27 -22.32 -1.41
CA ASP A 92 -2.82 -22.40 -1.19
C ASP A 92 -2.51 -22.91 0.22
N ILE A 93 -1.52 -23.80 0.33
CA ILE A 93 -0.95 -24.19 1.61
C ILE A 93 0.23 -23.27 1.91
N ILE A 94 0.08 -22.40 2.90
CA ILE A 94 1.13 -21.50 3.34
C ILE A 94 1.86 -22.06 4.56
N ARG A 95 3.18 -21.88 4.59
CA ARG A 95 4.03 -22.19 5.75
C ARG A 95 4.27 -20.90 6.53
N LEU A 96 3.98 -20.94 7.84
CA LEU A 96 4.12 -19.81 8.74
C LEU A 96 4.97 -20.20 9.94
N GLY A 97 5.98 -19.42 10.21
CA GLY A 97 6.90 -19.57 11.33
C GLY A 97 7.01 -18.32 12.17
N ARG A 98 7.86 -18.36 13.18
CA ARG A 98 8.06 -17.27 14.14
C ARG A 98 8.39 -15.96 13.44
N GLY A 99 7.64 -14.90 13.78
CA GLY A 99 7.78 -13.55 13.23
C GLY A 99 7.03 -13.31 11.92
N ASP A 100 6.46 -14.36 11.31
CA ASP A 100 5.67 -14.20 10.10
C ASP A 100 4.34 -13.55 10.39
N GLN A 101 3.94 -12.63 9.53
CA GLN A 101 2.57 -12.11 9.52
C GLN A 101 1.70 -13.03 8.67
N ILE A 102 0.50 -13.35 9.17
CA ILE A 102 -0.50 -14.14 8.45
C ILE A 102 -1.03 -13.31 7.28
N PRO A 103 -0.77 -13.72 6.02
CA PRO A 103 -1.05 -12.90 4.84
C PRO A 103 -2.51 -12.91 4.41
N ALA A 104 -3.21 -13.99 4.71
CA ALA A 104 -4.59 -14.26 4.29
C ALA A 104 -5.30 -15.09 5.35
N ASP A 105 -6.64 -15.04 5.41
CA ASP A 105 -7.37 -15.88 6.33
C ASP A 105 -7.19 -17.35 5.92
N ALA A 106 -6.88 -18.20 6.88
CA ALA A 106 -6.50 -19.57 6.62
C ALA A 106 -6.96 -20.51 7.76
N VAL A 107 -6.97 -21.81 7.48
CA VAL A 107 -7.21 -22.86 8.49
C VAL A 107 -5.95 -23.70 8.64
N VAL A 108 -5.53 -23.94 9.88
CA VAL A 108 -4.35 -24.75 10.18
C VAL A 108 -4.58 -26.19 9.73
N VAL A 109 -3.66 -26.71 8.91
CA VAL A 109 -3.69 -28.10 8.43
C VAL A 109 -2.75 -28.98 9.24
N SER A 110 -1.58 -28.46 9.62
CA SER A 110 -0.59 -29.21 10.39
C SER A 110 0.33 -28.27 11.20
N GLY A 111 0.90 -28.81 12.27
CA GLY A 111 1.76 -28.04 13.18
C GLY A 111 0.96 -27.28 14.23
N GLU A 112 1.65 -26.54 15.07
CA GLU A 112 1.06 -25.67 16.09
C GLU A 112 1.89 -24.40 16.26
N ALA A 113 1.23 -23.32 16.67
CA ALA A 113 1.89 -22.04 16.95
C ALA A 113 1.10 -21.23 17.99
N LEU A 114 1.80 -20.33 18.66
CA LEU A 114 1.21 -19.23 19.42
C LEU A 114 1.08 -18.02 18.49
N VAL A 115 -0.11 -17.46 18.42
CA VAL A 115 -0.47 -16.37 17.53
C VAL A 115 -0.85 -15.14 18.33
N ASN A 116 -0.31 -14.00 17.94
CA ASN A 116 -0.64 -12.70 18.50
C ASN A 116 -1.69 -12.03 17.60
N GLU A 117 -2.90 -11.88 18.11
CA GLU A 117 -4.03 -11.24 17.43
C GLU A 117 -4.32 -9.82 17.95
N SER A 118 -3.43 -9.26 18.79
CA SER A 118 -3.63 -7.98 19.47
C SER A 118 -3.91 -6.78 18.53
N LEU A 119 -3.36 -6.80 17.32
CA LEU A 119 -3.63 -5.76 16.33
C LEU A 119 -5.07 -5.77 15.80
N LEU A 120 -5.77 -6.89 15.95
CA LEU A 120 -7.14 -7.07 15.46
C LEU A 120 -8.15 -6.98 16.59
N THR A 121 -7.86 -7.61 17.73
CA THR A 121 -8.77 -7.74 18.87
C THR A 121 -8.51 -6.72 19.97
N GLY A 122 -7.30 -6.14 20.02
CA GLY A 122 -6.84 -5.31 21.12
C GLY A 122 -6.37 -6.08 22.35
N GLU A 123 -6.50 -7.42 22.38
CA GLU A 123 -6.08 -8.28 23.48
C GLU A 123 -4.65 -8.79 23.24
N SER A 124 -3.81 -8.70 24.28
CA SER A 124 -2.39 -9.05 24.18
C SER A 124 -2.08 -10.52 24.43
N ASP A 125 -3.10 -11.33 24.73
CA ASP A 125 -2.90 -12.73 25.03
C ASP A 125 -2.55 -13.54 23.78
N LEU A 126 -1.58 -14.44 23.93
CA LEU A 126 -1.18 -15.32 22.84
C LEU A 126 -2.16 -16.50 22.75
N ILE A 127 -2.69 -16.73 21.56
CA ILE A 127 -3.67 -17.78 21.30
C ILE A 127 -2.98 -18.98 20.66
N LYS A 128 -3.13 -20.16 21.29
CA LYS A 128 -2.63 -21.40 20.70
C LYS A 128 -3.53 -21.83 19.53
N LYS A 129 -2.90 -21.98 18.35
CA LYS A 129 -3.54 -22.48 17.14
C LYS A 129 -3.00 -23.88 16.82
N GLN A 130 -3.89 -24.79 16.50
CA GLN A 130 -3.63 -26.20 16.20
C GLN A 130 -4.45 -26.63 14.97
N PRO A 131 -4.26 -27.82 14.41
CA PRO A 131 -5.01 -28.27 13.23
C PRO A 131 -6.53 -28.09 13.43
N GLY A 132 -7.16 -27.46 12.42
CA GLY A 132 -8.56 -27.05 12.43
C GLY A 132 -8.83 -25.64 12.99
N SER A 133 -7.85 -24.97 13.61
CA SER A 133 -7.99 -23.59 14.08
C SER A 133 -7.97 -22.61 12.91
N GLU A 134 -8.81 -21.56 12.99
CA GLU A 134 -8.77 -20.45 12.04
C GLU A 134 -7.66 -19.45 12.38
N LEU A 135 -7.03 -18.92 11.36
CA LEU A 135 -6.03 -17.87 11.39
C LEU A 135 -6.59 -16.62 10.71
N MET A 136 -6.52 -15.49 11.40
CA MET A 136 -6.95 -14.19 10.87
C MET A 136 -5.79 -13.47 10.20
N SER A 137 -6.01 -13.02 8.97
CA SER A 137 -5.03 -12.17 8.25
C SER A 137 -4.66 -10.94 9.08
N GLY A 138 -3.38 -10.55 9.04
CA GLY A 138 -2.86 -9.43 9.83
C GLY A 138 -2.29 -9.77 11.20
N SER A 139 -2.64 -10.93 11.79
CA SER A 139 -2.02 -11.45 13.02
C SER A 139 -0.57 -11.90 12.80
N PHE A 140 0.16 -12.16 13.87
CA PHE A 140 1.57 -12.58 13.83
C PHE A 140 1.79 -13.90 14.54
N ILE A 141 2.66 -14.73 13.98
CA ILE A 141 3.17 -15.93 14.68
C ILE A 141 4.23 -15.49 15.68
N ASP A 142 3.97 -15.68 16.97
CA ASP A 142 4.92 -15.40 18.04
C ASP A 142 5.95 -16.53 18.15
N SER A 143 5.48 -17.76 18.17
CA SER A 143 6.32 -18.96 18.27
C SER A 143 5.66 -20.17 17.64
N GLY A 144 6.46 -21.16 17.25
CA GLY A 144 6.01 -22.38 16.61
C GLY A 144 6.15 -22.34 15.08
N LEU A 145 5.65 -23.39 14.43
CA LEU A 145 5.64 -23.57 12.99
C LEU A 145 4.38 -24.32 12.59
N LEU A 146 3.66 -23.82 11.62
CA LEU A 146 2.45 -24.46 11.10
C LEU A 146 2.33 -24.33 9.59
N ARG A 147 1.48 -25.16 9.01
CA ARG A 147 0.98 -25.05 7.64
C ARG A 147 -0.52 -24.82 7.69
N ALA A 148 -0.99 -23.87 6.90
CA ALA A 148 -2.39 -23.50 6.86
C ALA A 148 -2.89 -23.39 5.42
N ARG A 149 -4.12 -23.78 5.18
CA ARG A 149 -4.80 -23.65 3.91
C ARG A 149 -5.56 -22.33 3.88
N VAL A 150 -5.30 -21.53 2.86
CA VAL A 150 -5.94 -20.23 2.63
C VAL A 150 -7.42 -20.41 2.31
N ILE A 151 -8.29 -19.69 3.03
CA ILE A 151 -9.76 -19.74 2.88
C ILE A 151 -10.38 -18.45 2.37
N HIS A 152 -9.70 -17.29 2.57
CA HIS A 152 -10.10 -16.00 1.99
C HIS A 152 -8.87 -15.25 1.49
N VAL A 153 -9.03 -14.46 0.41
CA VAL A 153 -7.96 -13.64 -0.18
C VAL A 153 -8.47 -12.24 -0.53
N GLY A 154 -7.57 -11.27 -0.59
CA GLY A 154 -7.87 -9.92 -1.07
C GLY A 154 -8.91 -9.20 -0.22
N ALA A 155 -10.03 -8.79 -0.85
CA ALA A 155 -11.08 -8.01 -0.19
C ALA A 155 -11.90 -8.83 0.83
N ASP A 156 -11.89 -10.15 0.72
CA ASP A 156 -12.65 -11.05 1.61
C ASP A 156 -11.90 -11.39 2.90
N ASN A 157 -10.63 -11.03 3.00
CA ASN A 157 -9.85 -11.17 4.22
C ASN A 157 -10.42 -10.34 5.38
N TYR A 158 -10.29 -10.83 6.60
CA TYR A 158 -10.75 -10.19 7.82
C TYR A 158 -10.26 -8.75 7.97
N VAL A 159 -8.96 -8.50 7.78
CA VAL A 159 -8.38 -7.15 7.82
C VAL A 159 -8.95 -6.22 6.74
N ALA A 160 -9.21 -6.74 5.54
CA ALA A 160 -9.79 -5.94 4.47
C ALA A 160 -11.22 -5.50 4.78
N LYS A 161 -12.02 -6.38 5.39
CA LYS A 161 -13.38 -6.08 5.85
C LYS A 161 -13.37 -4.98 6.90
N ILE A 162 -12.55 -5.08 7.95
CA ILE A 162 -12.44 -4.07 9.01
C ILE A 162 -12.00 -2.71 8.41
N ASN A 163 -11.01 -2.69 7.52
CA ASN A 163 -10.54 -1.47 6.88
C ASN A 163 -11.61 -0.80 6.02
N ASN A 164 -12.44 -1.58 5.33
CA ASN A 164 -13.52 -1.06 4.50
C ASN A 164 -14.65 -0.47 5.37
N GLU A 165 -15.02 -1.14 6.46
CA GLU A 165 -16.00 -0.63 7.42
C GLU A 165 -15.53 0.69 8.06
N ALA A 166 -14.27 0.76 8.50
CA ALA A 166 -13.68 1.96 9.07
C ALA A 166 -13.66 3.15 8.10
N LYS A 167 -13.40 2.90 6.81
CA LYS A 167 -13.46 3.94 5.76
C LYS A 167 -14.89 4.43 5.51
N TYR A 168 -15.87 3.54 5.56
CA TYR A 168 -17.28 3.89 5.39
C TYR A 168 -17.77 4.79 6.50
N VAL A 169 -17.49 4.44 7.76
CA VAL A 169 -17.85 5.25 8.94
C VAL A 169 -17.21 6.65 8.87
N LYS A 170 -15.95 6.75 8.46
CA LYS A 170 -15.25 8.04 8.32
C LYS A 170 -15.89 8.92 7.23
N LYS A 171 -16.34 8.34 6.13
CA LYS A 171 -17.00 9.08 5.04
C LYS A 171 -18.35 9.64 5.49
N VAL A 172 -19.16 8.84 6.18
CA VAL A 172 -20.48 9.26 6.69
C VAL A 172 -20.33 10.40 7.70
N ASN A 173 -19.38 10.32 8.63
CA ASN A 173 -19.15 11.39 9.62
C ASN A 173 -18.66 12.70 8.98
N SER A 174 -17.94 12.66 7.87
CA SER A 174 -17.49 13.89 7.18
C SER A 174 -18.61 14.57 6.39
N GLU A 175 -19.66 13.85 5.98
CA GLU A 175 -20.84 14.42 5.30
C GLU A 175 -21.84 15.04 6.28
N ILE A 176 -21.83 14.64 7.56
CA ILE A 176 -22.72 15.19 8.59
C ILE A 176 -22.15 16.49 9.21
N MET A 177 -20.85 16.77 9.04
CA MET A 177 -20.18 17.94 9.60
C MET A 177 -19.98 19.11 8.60
N ASN A 178 -20.57 19.06 7.41
CA ASN A 178 -20.59 20.16 6.43
C ASN A 178 -21.98 20.79 6.31
#